data_ad9c551cc88bc888f1a37635ed02923e
#
_entry.id   ad9c551cc88bc888f1a37635ed02923e
#
_cell.length_a   1.000
_cell.length_b   1.000
_cell.length_c   1.000
_cell.angle_alpha   90.00
_cell.angle_beta   90.00
_cell.angle_gamma   90.00
#
_symmetry.space_group_name_H-M   'P 1'
#
loop_
_entity.id
_entity.type
_entity.pdbx_description
1 polymer ?
#
loop_
_entity_poly.entity_id
_entity_poly.type
_entity_poly.pdbx_seq_one_letter_code
_entity_poly.pdbx_strand_id
1 'polypeptide(L)'
;VISKSVFAEKIRNKVFLSLLIIGSINVYVPPLITILFLPHESLTADALIGGENPVIGPIMVLYSMLIAALVSSDLISQDLSNSSFVLYFSRPIRPLDYLIGKMLGGYVVMSVFCLIPIISYGIVVIGTQSGTDYAVSLEVLGRAAVSGILTAIFFLGLGTMFSSVTKSRSYAGVGTFVSFFVLSLISQMFIDIDVNWQLINPIELLQFSYGMIFGNTLPEEISLNVYWAILLSILIIPPLFAYWRIHRKAIGK
;
A
#
# COMPACT_ATOMS: atom_id res chain seq x y z
N VAL A 1 -5.89 15.52 -15.99
CA VAL A 1 -5.11 16.74 -15.66
C VAL A 1 -4.63 16.66 -14.20
N ILE A 2 -5.53 16.50 -13.22
CA ILE A 2 -5.21 16.43 -11.77
C ILE A 2 -4.17 15.33 -11.46
N SER A 3 -4.35 14.14 -11.99
CA SER A 3 -3.42 13.01 -11.78
C SER A 3 -2.00 13.30 -12.29
N LYS A 4 -1.88 13.93 -13.48
CA LYS A 4 -0.56 14.33 -14.03
C LYS A 4 0.15 15.37 -13.15
N SER A 5 -0.58 16.33 -12.57
CA SER A 5 0.02 17.33 -11.70
C SER A 5 0.56 16.74 -10.41
N VAL A 6 -0.17 15.79 -9.80
CA VAL A 6 0.26 15.07 -8.59
C VAL A 6 1.55 14.29 -8.87
N PHE A 7 1.61 13.54 -9.97
CA PHE A 7 2.79 12.77 -10.34
C PHE A 7 4.02 13.66 -10.56
N ALA A 8 3.87 14.72 -11.35
CA ALA A 8 4.97 15.65 -11.65
C ALA A 8 5.50 16.38 -10.41
N GLU A 9 4.62 16.75 -9.48
CA GLU A 9 4.99 17.41 -8.22
C GLU A 9 5.82 16.45 -7.33
N LYS A 10 5.41 15.20 -7.24
CA LYS A 10 6.10 14.19 -6.41
C LYS A 10 7.51 13.88 -6.92
N ILE A 11 7.69 13.69 -8.22
CA ILE A 11 9.02 13.40 -8.80
C ILE A 11 9.99 14.59 -8.64
N ARG A 12 9.50 15.81 -8.63
CA ARG A 12 10.34 17.01 -8.43
C ARG A 12 10.80 17.22 -6.97
N ASN A 13 10.23 16.48 -6.03
CA ASN A 13 10.60 16.61 -4.62
C ASN A 13 11.87 15.80 -4.35
N LYS A 14 12.98 16.49 -4.00
CA LYS A 14 14.29 15.87 -3.71
C LYS A 14 14.23 14.88 -2.55
N VAL A 15 13.44 15.18 -1.50
CA VAL A 15 13.24 14.28 -0.35
C VAL A 15 12.56 13.00 -0.80
N PHE A 16 11.53 13.11 -1.61
CA PHE A 16 10.84 11.97 -2.18
C PHE A 16 11.78 11.11 -3.03
N LEU A 17 12.60 11.74 -3.87
CA LEU A 17 13.57 11.05 -4.72
C LEU A 17 14.67 10.34 -3.90
N SER A 18 15.20 10.98 -2.85
CA SER A 18 16.19 10.35 -1.98
C SER A 18 15.63 9.14 -1.22
N LEU A 19 14.42 9.24 -0.70
CA LEU A 19 13.72 8.12 -0.06
C LEU A 19 13.38 7.01 -1.05
N LEU A 20 13.10 7.36 -2.32
CA LEU A 20 12.94 6.40 -3.39
C LEU A 20 14.22 5.56 -3.57
N ILE A 21 15.37 6.22 -3.66
CA ILE A 21 16.66 5.53 -3.85
C ILE A 21 16.98 4.65 -2.63
N ILE A 22 16.91 5.21 -1.42
CA ILE A 22 17.21 4.48 -0.18
C ILE A 22 16.26 3.29 0.00
N GLY A 23 14.98 3.50 -0.26
CA GLY A 23 13.99 2.45 -0.14
C GLY A 23 14.14 1.37 -1.20
N SER A 24 14.49 1.73 -2.43
CA SER A 24 14.79 0.74 -3.46
C SER A 24 15.95 -0.16 -3.05
N ILE A 25 17.00 0.39 -2.45
CA ILE A 25 18.11 -0.39 -1.91
C ILE A 25 17.60 -1.38 -0.86
N ASN A 26 16.81 -0.92 0.12
CA ASN A 26 16.27 -1.79 1.17
C ASN A 26 15.31 -2.87 0.65
N VAL A 27 14.61 -2.61 -0.43
CA VAL A 27 13.67 -3.56 -1.03
C VAL A 27 14.39 -4.59 -1.90
N TYR A 28 15.43 -4.20 -2.65
CA TYR A 28 16.08 -5.08 -3.61
C TYR A 28 17.32 -5.82 -3.05
N VAL A 29 18.04 -5.22 -2.10
CA VAL A 29 19.29 -5.83 -1.59
C VAL A 29 19.04 -7.11 -0.77
N PRO A 30 18.11 -7.18 0.19
CA PRO A 30 17.90 -8.41 0.97
C PRO A 30 17.54 -9.62 0.10
N PRO A 31 16.57 -9.52 -0.85
CA PRO A 31 16.24 -10.65 -1.69
C PRO A 31 17.35 -11.03 -2.67
N LEU A 32 18.13 -10.04 -3.12
CA LEU A 32 19.28 -10.32 -3.99
C LEU A 32 20.34 -11.12 -3.23
N ILE A 33 20.55 -10.81 -1.97
CA ILE A 33 21.39 -11.60 -1.06
C ILE A 33 20.81 -13.01 -0.88
N THR A 34 19.50 -13.10 -0.63
CA THR A 34 18.80 -14.38 -0.47
C THR A 34 18.95 -15.25 -1.70
N ILE A 35 18.78 -14.70 -2.90
CA ILE A 35 18.95 -15.40 -4.17
C ILE A 35 20.40 -15.87 -4.39
N LEU A 36 21.39 -15.08 -3.96
CA LEU A 36 22.79 -15.41 -4.13
C LEU A 36 23.29 -16.49 -3.17
N PHE A 37 22.71 -16.57 -1.97
CA PHE A 37 23.21 -17.44 -0.90
C PHE A 37 22.32 -18.64 -0.59
N LEU A 38 21.04 -18.65 -1.00
CA LEU A 38 20.15 -19.79 -0.81
C LEU A 38 20.18 -20.75 -2.02
N PRO A 39 19.99 -22.05 -1.78
CA PRO A 39 19.85 -23.04 -2.85
C PRO A 39 18.65 -22.69 -3.75
N HIS A 40 18.82 -22.80 -5.07
CA HIS A 40 17.77 -22.45 -6.03
C HIS A 40 16.47 -23.25 -5.84
N GLU A 41 16.55 -24.45 -5.28
CA GLU A 41 15.40 -25.32 -4.99
C GLU A 41 14.48 -24.74 -3.90
N SER A 42 14.98 -23.86 -3.03
CA SER A 42 14.21 -23.20 -1.96
C SER A 42 13.60 -21.85 -2.37
N LEU A 43 13.92 -21.34 -3.56
CA LEU A 43 13.45 -20.06 -4.05
C LEU A 43 12.11 -20.22 -4.77
N THR A 44 11.05 -20.48 -4.01
CA THR A 44 9.68 -20.50 -4.53
C THR A 44 9.01 -19.13 -4.37
N ALA A 45 7.95 -18.86 -5.15
CA ALA A 45 7.16 -17.64 -5.00
C ALA A 45 6.56 -17.54 -3.60
N ASP A 46 6.16 -18.67 -3.02
CA ASP A 46 5.64 -18.76 -1.65
C ASP A 46 6.71 -18.37 -0.62
N ALA A 47 7.91 -18.89 -0.73
CA ALA A 47 8.99 -18.57 0.20
C ALA A 47 9.40 -17.08 0.15
N LEU A 48 9.28 -16.44 -1.01
CA LEU A 48 9.69 -15.04 -1.17
C LEU A 48 8.57 -14.05 -0.83
N ILE A 49 7.34 -14.32 -1.22
CA ILE A 49 6.25 -13.31 -1.18
C ILE A 49 5.07 -13.74 -0.31
N GLY A 50 4.61 -14.97 -0.43
CA GLY A 50 3.33 -15.43 0.10
C GLY A 50 3.38 -16.56 1.13
N GLY A 51 4.57 -17.08 1.50
CA GLY A 51 4.72 -18.19 2.44
C GLY A 51 4.46 -17.80 3.90
N GLU A 52 4.54 -18.78 4.80
CA GLU A 52 4.41 -18.57 6.26
C GLU A 52 5.45 -17.60 6.83
N ASN A 53 6.65 -17.58 6.25
CA ASN A 53 7.73 -16.67 6.63
C ASN A 53 8.34 -16.01 5.39
N PRO A 54 7.60 -15.10 4.73
CA PRO A 54 8.09 -14.48 3.50
C PRO A 54 9.26 -13.54 3.79
N VAL A 55 10.34 -13.68 3.03
CA VAL A 55 11.55 -12.85 3.20
C VAL A 55 11.28 -11.39 2.82
N ILE A 56 10.43 -11.18 1.83
CA ILE A 56 10.23 -9.86 1.20
C ILE A 56 9.00 -9.15 1.75
N GLY A 57 7.97 -9.90 2.11
CA GLY A 57 6.68 -9.36 2.53
C GLY A 57 6.77 -8.26 3.59
N PRO A 58 7.38 -8.51 4.77
CA PRO A 58 7.46 -7.53 5.84
C PRO A 58 8.23 -6.27 5.46
N ILE A 59 9.38 -6.43 4.79
CA ILE A 59 10.23 -5.31 4.36
C ILE A 59 9.48 -4.44 3.36
N MET A 60 8.79 -5.07 2.43
CA MET A 60 8.01 -4.37 1.42
C MET A 60 6.83 -3.62 2.00
N VAL A 61 6.13 -4.21 2.96
CA VAL A 61 5.00 -3.58 3.63
C VAL A 61 5.48 -2.37 4.44
N LEU A 62 6.54 -2.49 5.24
CA LEU A 62 7.14 -1.38 5.98
C LEU A 62 7.56 -0.22 5.06
N TYR A 63 8.20 -0.55 3.94
CA TYR A 63 8.60 0.45 2.96
C TYR A 63 7.40 1.13 2.31
N SER A 64 6.37 0.35 1.95
CA SER A 64 5.13 0.88 1.40
C SER A 64 4.40 1.81 2.36
N MET A 65 4.45 1.55 3.68
CA MET A 65 3.93 2.45 4.72
C MET A 65 4.63 3.82 4.71
N LEU A 66 5.96 3.83 4.63
CA LEU A 66 6.73 5.08 4.55
C LEU A 66 6.40 5.89 3.30
N ILE A 67 6.39 5.22 2.14
CA ILE A 67 6.04 5.88 0.87
C ILE A 67 4.59 6.37 0.88
N ALA A 68 3.66 5.60 1.42
CA ALA A 68 2.27 6.01 1.54
C ALA A 68 2.12 7.27 2.39
N ALA A 69 2.82 7.36 3.52
CA ALA A 69 2.82 8.54 4.37
C ALA A 69 3.32 9.79 3.61
N LEU A 70 4.35 9.64 2.78
CA LEU A 70 4.89 10.72 1.96
C LEU A 70 3.99 11.08 0.77
N VAL A 71 3.46 10.08 0.07
CA VAL A 71 2.58 10.31 -1.08
C VAL A 71 1.28 10.95 -0.66
N SER A 72 0.69 10.45 0.42
CA SER A 72 -0.61 10.94 0.90
C SER A 72 -0.54 12.26 1.64
N SER A 73 0.64 12.62 2.20
CA SER A 73 0.82 13.79 3.06
C SER A 73 0.28 15.09 2.45
N ASP A 74 0.39 15.28 1.16
CA ASP A 74 -0.01 16.49 0.46
C ASP A 74 -1.13 16.31 -0.58
N LEU A 75 -1.64 15.08 -0.74
CA LEU A 75 -2.69 14.81 -1.73
C LEU A 75 -3.91 15.75 -1.60
N ILE A 76 -4.40 15.95 -0.39
CA ILE A 76 -5.58 16.76 -0.09
C ILE A 76 -5.22 17.91 0.87
N SER A 77 -4.31 17.68 1.81
CA SER A 77 -3.94 18.66 2.84
C SER A 77 -3.41 19.96 2.28
N GLN A 78 -2.67 19.91 1.17
CA GLN A 78 -2.18 21.10 0.48
C GLN A 78 -3.32 21.94 -0.11
N ASP A 79 -4.31 21.30 -0.71
CA ASP A 79 -5.47 22.00 -1.25
C ASP A 79 -6.32 22.62 -0.13
N LEU A 80 -6.35 21.94 1.04
CA LEU A 80 -6.98 22.47 2.24
C LEU A 80 -6.24 23.70 2.80
N SER A 81 -4.90 23.70 2.77
CA SER A 81 -4.10 24.83 3.28
C SER A 81 -4.19 26.05 2.37
N ASN A 82 -4.18 25.83 1.07
CA ASN A 82 -4.17 26.90 0.05
C ASN A 82 -5.58 27.39 -0.32
N SER A 83 -6.64 26.88 0.34
CA SER A 83 -8.04 27.16 0.01
C SER A 83 -8.38 26.87 -1.46
N SER A 84 -7.63 25.97 -2.10
CA SER A 84 -7.78 25.62 -3.53
C SER A 84 -9.14 24.98 -3.84
N PHE A 85 -9.85 24.51 -2.83
CA PHE A 85 -11.22 24.00 -2.97
C PHE A 85 -12.16 25.01 -3.59
N VAL A 86 -12.02 26.31 -3.26
CA VAL A 86 -12.83 27.37 -3.85
C VAL A 86 -12.63 27.43 -5.37
N LEU A 87 -11.38 27.27 -5.83
CA LEU A 87 -11.04 27.27 -7.27
C LEU A 87 -11.52 26.01 -7.99
N TYR A 88 -11.46 24.85 -7.34
CA TYR A 88 -11.93 23.59 -7.94
C TYR A 88 -13.45 23.56 -8.07
N PHE A 89 -14.17 23.98 -7.03
CA PHE A 89 -15.63 23.92 -7.00
C PHE A 89 -16.34 25.17 -7.57
N SER A 90 -15.59 26.21 -7.97
CA SER A 90 -16.11 27.26 -8.85
C SER A 90 -16.31 26.75 -10.30
N ARG A 91 -15.70 25.64 -10.66
CA ARG A 91 -15.92 24.92 -11.92
C ARG A 91 -16.91 23.77 -11.69
N PRO A 92 -17.57 23.23 -12.73
CA PRO A 92 -18.51 22.12 -12.57
C PRO A 92 -17.80 20.77 -12.33
N ILE A 93 -16.92 20.73 -11.30
CA ILE A 93 -16.20 19.52 -10.89
C ILE A 93 -16.92 18.96 -9.67
N ARG A 94 -17.33 17.70 -9.76
CA ARG A 94 -17.96 17.01 -8.62
C ARG A 94 -16.90 16.64 -7.57
N PRO A 95 -17.23 16.65 -6.27
CA PRO A 95 -16.30 16.22 -5.20
C PRO A 95 -15.74 14.82 -5.40
N LEU A 96 -16.54 13.94 -5.99
CA LEU A 96 -16.11 12.58 -6.33
C LEU A 96 -15.01 12.56 -7.40
N ASP A 97 -15.19 13.36 -8.50
CA ASP A 97 -14.22 13.42 -9.59
C ASP A 97 -12.88 14.00 -9.12
N TYR A 98 -12.95 14.98 -8.20
CA TYR A 98 -11.77 15.51 -7.55
C TYR A 98 -11.03 14.44 -6.74
N LEU A 99 -11.75 13.72 -5.86
CA LEU A 99 -11.15 12.68 -5.02
C LEU A 99 -10.55 11.56 -5.86
N ILE A 100 -11.29 11.04 -6.83
CA ILE A 100 -10.81 9.99 -7.75
C ILE A 100 -9.57 10.48 -8.50
N GLY A 101 -9.56 11.69 -9.00
CA GLY A 101 -8.39 12.27 -9.70
C GLY A 101 -7.15 12.35 -8.82
N LYS A 102 -7.29 12.72 -7.55
CA LYS A 102 -6.21 12.76 -6.57
C LYS A 102 -5.74 11.35 -6.19
N MET A 103 -6.67 10.43 -5.92
CA MET A 103 -6.34 9.04 -5.60
C MET A 103 -5.64 8.35 -6.77
N LEU A 104 -6.11 8.53 -8.02
CA LEU A 104 -5.45 7.96 -9.20
C LEU A 104 -4.02 8.51 -9.35
N GLY A 105 -3.81 9.80 -9.11
CA GLY A 105 -2.47 10.38 -9.13
C GLY A 105 -1.55 9.79 -8.06
N GLY A 106 -2.04 9.65 -6.84
CA GLY A 106 -1.34 8.99 -5.75
C GLY A 106 -1.10 7.52 -6.02
N TYR A 107 -2.10 6.83 -6.59
CA TYR A 107 -2.01 5.41 -6.95
C TYR A 107 -0.92 5.15 -7.99
N VAL A 108 -0.80 5.96 -9.04
CA VAL A 108 0.28 5.83 -10.04
C VAL A 108 1.64 5.95 -9.37
N VAL A 109 1.81 6.90 -8.44
CA VAL A 109 3.07 7.03 -7.69
C VAL A 109 3.31 5.80 -6.81
N MET A 110 2.31 5.36 -6.03
CA MET A 110 2.42 4.17 -5.18
C MET A 110 2.70 2.89 -5.96
N SER A 111 2.10 2.74 -7.15
CA SER A 111 2.30 1.57 -8.00
C SER A 111 3.76 1.39 -8.41
N VAL A 112 4.50 2.47 -8.64
CA VAL A 112 5.94 2.38 -8.94
C VAL A 112 6.70 1.69 -7.80
N PHE A 113 6.30 1.92 -6.55
CA PHE A 113 6.96 1.35 -5.37
C PHE A 113 6.42 0.00 -4.94
N CYS A 114 5.17 -0.28 -5.21
CA CYS A 114 4.53 -1.53 -4.82
C CYS A 114 4.54 -2.57 -5.94
N LEU A 115 4.24 -2.17 -7.18
CA LEU A 115 4.15 -3.10 -8.32
C LEU A 115 5.52 -3.50 -8.86
N ILE A 116 6.41 -2.52 -9.12
CA ILE A 116 7.69 -2.84 -9.76
C ILE A 116 8.52 -3.83 -8.94
N PRO A 117 8.70 -3.65 -7.62
CA PRO A 117 9.42 -4.62 -6.82
C PRO A 117 8.79 -6.01 -6.87
N ILE A 118 7.50 -6.14 -6.59
CA ILE A 118 6.83 -7.45 -6.54
C ILE A 118 6.92 -8.17 -7.90
N ILE A 119 6.71 -7.45 -9.00
CA ILE A 119 6.83 -8.03 -10.33
C ILE A 119 8.29 -8.45 -10.61
N SER A 120 9.28 -7.65 -10.22
CA SER A 120 10.69 -8.01 -10.40
C SER A 120 11.06 -9.28 -9.65
N TYR A 121 10.50 -9.50 -8.46
CA TYR A 121 10.65 -10.76 -7.73
C TYR A 121 9.98 -11.93 -8.44
N GLY A 122 8.77 -11.73 -8.96
CA GLY A 122 8.11 -12.74 -9.78
C GLY A 122 8.97 -13.16 -10.98
N ILE A 123 9.61 -12.20 -11.66
CA ILE A 123 10.52 -12.47 -12.78
C ILE A 123 11.75 -13.27 -12.32
N VAL A 124 12.33 -12.92 -11.17
CA VAL A 124 13.48 -13.65 -10.62
C VAL A 124 13.10 -15.08 -10.27
N VAL A 125 11.98 -15.30 -9.61
CA VAL A 125 11.47 -16.65 -9.29
C VAL A 125 11.33 -17.49 -10.55
N ILE A 126 10.72 -16.94 -11.59
CA ILE A 126 10.57 -17.62 -12.88
C ILE A 126 11.94 -17.95 -13.51
N GLY A 127 12.88 -17.03 -13.43
CA GLY A 127 14.22 -17.21 -13.99
C GLY A 127 15.08 -18.24 -13.24
N THR A 128 14.80 -18.49 -11.96
CA THR A 128 15.52 -19.49 -11.15
C THR A 128 14.93 -20.89 -11.27
N GLN A 129 13.66 -21.00 -11.61
CA GLN A 129 12.99 -22.28 -11.83
C GLN A 129 13.17 -22.72 -13.28
N SER A 130 14.27 -23.43 -13.56
CA SER A 130 14.50 -24.04 -14.87
C SER A 130 13.44 -25.10 -15.17
N GLY A 131 12.64 -24.88 -16.22
CA GLY A 131 11.64 -25.84 -16.70
C GLY A 131 10.19 -25.55 -16.34
N THR A 132 9.89 -24.36 -15.83
CA THR A 132 8.51 -23.93 -15.59
C THR A 132 7.73 -23.70 -16.88
N ASP A 133 6.52 -24.26 -16.95
CA ASP A 133 5.58 -23.99 -18.05
C ASP A 133 5.27 -22.49 -18.13
N TYR A 134 5.11 -21.98 -19.35
CA TYR A 134 4.75 -20.57 -19.59
C TYR A 134 3.48 -20.12 -18.87
N ALA A 135 2.50 -21.02 -18.73
CA ALA A 135 1.26 -20.76 -18.00
C ALA A 135 1.51 -20.49 -16.51
N VAL A 136 2.36 -21.28 -15.85
CA VAL A 136 2.76 -21.10 -14.44
C VAL A 136 3.50 -19.76 -14.26
N SER A 137 4.35 -19.41 -15.21
CA SER A 137 5.08 -18.13 -15.18
C SER A 137 4.15 -16.92 -15.24
N LEU A 138 3.12 -16.95 -16.09
CA LEU A 138 2.09 -15.89 -16.17
C LEU A 138 1.24 -15.80 -14.91
N GLU A 139 0.90 -16.94 -14.31
CA GLU A 139 0.15 -16.98 -13.07
C GLU A 139 0.92 -16.33 -11.91
N VAL A 140 2.19 -16.64 -11.73
CA VAL A 140 3.05 -16.00 -10.72
C VAL A 140 3.13 -14.49 -10.92
N LEU A 141 3.32 -14.01 -12.15
CA LEU A 141 3.34 -12.59 -12.45
C LEU A 141 1.98 -11.92 -12.19
N GLY A 142 0.89 -12.59 -12.53
CA GLY A 142 -0.47 -12.11 -12.27
C GLY A 142 -0.74 -11.96 -10.77
N ARG A 143 -0.41 -12.97 -9.98
CA ARG A 143 -0.53 -12.97 -8.52
C ARG A 143 0.34 -11.88 -7.88
N ALA A 144 1.57 -11.72 -8.35
CA ALA A 144 2.47 -10.65 -7.93
C ALA A 144 1.90 -9.26 -8.25
N ALA A 145 1.36 -9.05 -9.44
CA ALA A 145 0.72 -7.79 -9.81
C ALA A 145 -0.50 -7.46 -8.94
N VAL A 146 -1.37 -8.44 -8.67
CA VAL A 146 -2.54 -8.27 -7.79
C VAL A 146 -2.10 -7.89 -6.37
N SER A 147 -1.06 -8.52 -5.83
CA SER A 147 -0.51 -8.20 -4.50
C SER A 147 0.00 -6.76 -4.42
N GLY A 148 0.72 -6.30 -5.45
CA GLY A 148 1.21 -4.92 -5.52
C GLY A 148 0.09 -3.89 -5.66
N ILE A 149 -0.96 -4.19 -6.44
CA ILE A 149 -2.15 -3.37 -6.58
C ILE A 149 -2.89 -3.25 -5.24
N LEU A 150 -3.11 -4.37 -4.57
CA LEU A 150 -3.76 -4.40 -3.26
C LEU A 150 -3.02 -3.53 -2.25
N THR A 151 -1.70 -3.67 -2.17
CA THR A 151 -0.83 -2.87 -1.28
C THR A 151 -0.96 -1.38 -1.55
N ALA A 152 -0.92 -0.98 -2.81
CA ALA A 152 -1.03 0.42 -3.19
C ALA A 152 -2.40 1.03 -2.82
N ILE A 153 -3.50 0.30 -3.05
CA ILE A 153 -4.86 0.74 -2.70
C ILE A 153 -5.02 0.82 -1.19
N PHE A 154 -4.55 -0.20 -0.47
CA PHE A 154 -4.63 -0.30 0.99
C PHE A 154 -4.00 0.90 1.68
N PHE A 155 -2.75 1.18 1.38
CA PHE A 155 -2.02 2.26 2.03
C PHE A 155 -2.47 3.65 1.57
N LEU A 156 -2.81 3.81 0.29
CA LEU A 156 -3.29 5.09 -0.21
C LEU A 156 -4.66 5.46 0.37
N GLY A 157 -5.53 4.49 0.57
CA GLY A 157 -6.84 4.70 1.20
C GLY A 157 -6.71 5.34 2.58
N LEU A 158 -5.91 4.73 3.46
CA LEU A 158 -5.64 5.24 4.80
C LEU A 158 -4.97 6.62 4.76
N GLY A 159 -3.97 6.80 3.90
CA GLY A 159 -3.27 8.07 3.76
C GLY A 159 -4.18 9.22 3.29
N THR A 160 -5.11 8.95 2.37
CA THR A 160 -6.07 9.98 1.91
C THR A 160 -7.03 10.41 3.01
N MET A 161 -7.41 9.49 3.91
CA MET A 161 -8.22 9.83 5.09
C MET A 161 -7.51 10.88 5.95
N PHE A 162 -6.26 10.62 6.36
CA PHE A 162 -5.48 11.57 7.17
C PHE A 162 -5.23 12.89 6.45
N SER A 163 -4.89 12.83 5.16
CA SER A 163 -4.68 14.03 4.34
C SER A 163 -5.94 14.89 4.21
N SER A 164 -7.14 14.30 4.30
CA SER A 164 -8.41 15.04 4.27
C SER A 164 -8.73 15.76 5.59
N VAL A 165 -8.12 15.34 6.70
CA VAL A 165 -8.42 15.86 8.05
C VAL A 165 -7.61 17.11 8.36
N THR A 166 -6.35 17.17 7.96
CA THR A 166 -5.41 18.22 8.36
C THR A 166 -5.06 19.16 7.19
N LYS A 167 -4.75 20.42 7.53
CA LYS A 167 -4.21 21.40 6.59
C LYS A 167 -2.68 21.32 6.46
N SER A 168 -2.01 20.67 7.38
CA SER A 168 -0.55 20.56 7.39
C SER A 168 -0.10 19.25 6.76
N ARG A 169 0.81 19.33 5.79
CA ARG A 169 1.43 18.18 5.13
C ARG A 169 2.13 17.27 6.15
N SER A 170 2.89 17.87 7.06
CA SER A 170 3.66 17.10 8.06
C SER A 170 2.74 16.30 8.98
N TYR A 171 1.66 16.92 9.47
CA TYR A 171 0.71 16.21 10.33
C TYR A 171 -0.07 15.12 9.57
N ALA A 172 -0.34 15.31 8.27
CA ALA A 172 -0.96 14.27 7.46
C ALA A 172 -0.04 13.05 7.31
N GLY A 173 1.23 13.27 6.96
CA GLY A 173 2.22 12.20 6.79
C GLY A 173 2.53 11.47 8.11
N VAL A 174 2.82 12.24 9.16
CA VAL A 174 3.07 11.66 10.50
C VAL A 174 1.84 10.91 11.01
N GLY A 175 0.63 11.48 10.86
CA GLY A 175 -0.61 10.81 11.27
C GLY A 175 -0.83 9.49 10.54
N THR A 176 -0.58 9.44 9.24
CA THR A 176 -0.65 8.21 8.45
C THR A 176 0.35 7.18 8.95
N PHE A 177 1.62 7.56 9.14
CA PHE A 177 2.66 6.65 9.59
C PHE A 177 2.41 6.13 11.00
N VAL A 178 2.10 7.04 11.93
CA VAL A 178 1.82 6.70 13.33
C VAL A 178 0.59 5.80 13.46
N SER A 179 -0.45 6.00 12.61
CA SER A 179 -1.63 5.13 12.66
C SER A 179 -1.29 3.67 12.39
N PHE A 180 -0.36 3.39 11.48
CA PHE A 180 0.09 2.02 11.21
C PHE A 180 0.80 1.42 12.42
N PHE A 181 1.66 2.19 13.08
CA PHE A 181 2.35 1.76 14.30
C PHE A 181 1.36 1.50 15.44
N VAL A 182 0.40 2.38 15.64
CA VAL A 182 -0.63 2.23 16.68
C VAL A 182 -1.47 0.98 16.43
N LEU A 183 -1.87 0.72 15.18
CA LEU A 183 -2.61 -0.50 14.83
C LEU A 183 -1.77 -1.76 15.09
N SER A 184 -0.48 -1.74 14.76
CA SER A 184 0.42 -2.87 15.05
C SER A 184 0.61 -3.09 16.56
N LEU A 185 0.73 -2.02 17.36
CA LEU A 185 0.83 -2.13 18.81
C LEU A 185 -0.45 -2.67 19.43
N ILE A 186 -1.61 -2.19 19.00
CA ILE A 186 -2.90 -2.68 19.46
C ILE A 186 -3.04 -4.17 19.17
N SER A 187 -2.70 -4.60 17.95
CA SER A 187 -2.70 -6.00 17.57
C SER A 187 -1.87 -6.85 18.54
N GLN A 188 -0.64 -6.43 18.82
CA GLN A 188 0.27 -7.16 19.71
C GLN A 188 -0.20 -7.21 21.16
N MET A 189 -0.90 -6.18 21.65
CA MET A 189 -1.43 -6.18 23.01
C MET A 189 -2.58 -7.16 23.22
N PHE A 190 -3.33 -7.45 22.17
CA PHE A 190 -4.56 -8.25 22.28
C PHE A 190 -4.46 -9.63 21.62
N ILE A 191 -3.32 -9.99 21.00
CA ILE A 191 -3.12 -11.27 20.33
C ILE A 191 -3.32 -12.47 21.25
N ASP A 192 -2.92 -12.35 22.51
CA ASP A 192 -3.06 -13.42 23.52
C ASP A 192 -4.52 -13.64 23.93
N ILE A 193 -5.42 -12.69 23.66
CA ILE A 193 -6.85 -12.81 23.94
C ILE A 193 -7.58 -13.48 22.79
N ASP A 194 -7.29 -13.07 21.56
CA ASP A 194 -7.84 -13.66 20.34
C ASP A 194 -6.86 -13.42 19.17
N VAL A 195 -6.48 -14.49 18.51
CA VAL A 195 -5.56 -14.49 17.35
C VAL A 195 -6.06 -13.58 16.22
N ASN A 196 -7.38 -13.40 16.08
CA ASN A 196 -7.95 -12.50 15.08
C ASN A 196 -7.50 -11.03 15.22
N TRP A 197 -6.96 -10.61 16.38
CA TRP A 197 -6.38 -9.28 16.54
C TRP A 197 -5.14 -9.04 15.65
N GLN A 198 -4.47 -10.10 15.18
CA GLN A 198 -3.38 -9.99 14.20
C GLN A 198 -3.84 -9.28 12.93
N LEU A 199 -5.09 -9.44 12.54
CA LEU A 199 -5.66 -8.84 11.34
C LEU A 199 -5.78 -7.31 11.39
N ILE A 200 -5.67 -6.70 12.57
CA ILE A 200 -5.62 -5.24 12.72
C ILE A 200 -4.22 -4.69 12.37
N ASN A 201 -3.18 -5.51 12.51
CA ASN A 201 -1.84 -5.15 12.09
C ASN A 201 -1.77 -5.07 10.55
N PRO A 202 -1.46 -3.89 9.96
CA PRO A 202 -1.38 -3.74 8.52
C PRO A 202 -0.36 -4.67 7.85
N ILE A 203 0.71 -5.01 8.57
CA ILE A 203 1.77 -5.89 8.07
C ILE A 203 1.23 -7.31 7.94
N GLU A 204 0.66 -7.84 9.02
CA GLU A 204 0.10 -9.19 9.07
C GLU A 204 -1.07 -9.36 8.10
N LEU A 205 -1.99 -8.39 8.08
CA LEU A 205 -3.16 -8.43 7.18
C LEU A 205 -2.73 -8.50 5.71
N LEU A 206 -1.71 -7.74 5.31
CA LEU A 206 -1.21 -7.79 3.93
C LEU A 206 -0.43 -9.06 3.65
N GLN A 207 0.33 -9.61 4.62
CA GLN A 207 1.00 -10.89 4.47
C GLN A 207 0.01 -12.03 4.27
N PHE A 208 -1.05 -12.10 5.08
CA PHE A 208 -2.13 -13.06 4.88
C PHE A 208 -2.81 -12.88 3.51
N SER A 209 -3.00 -11.62 3.09
CA SER A 209 -3.56 -11.34 1.76
C SER A 209 -2.64 -11.84 0.64
N TYR A 210 -1.32 -11.68 0.77
CA TYR A 210 -0.37 -12.23 -0.19
C TYR A 210 -0.41 -13.76 -0.19
N GLY A 211 -0.40 -14.39 0.99
CA GLY A 211 -0.52 -15.84 1.11
C GLY A 211 -1.74 -16.36 0.36
N MET A 212 -2.92 -15.77 0.60
CA MET A 212 -4.14 -16.16 -0.09
C MET A 212 -4.09 -15.93 -1.61
N ILE A 213 -3.49 -14.83 -2.08
CA ILE A 213 -3.31 -14.58 -3.52
C ILE A 213 -2.40 -15.64 -4.14
N PHE A 214 -1.37 -16.09 -3.42
CA PHE A 214 -0.47 -17.15 -3.89
C PHE A 214 -1.03 -18.57 -3.71
N GLY A 215 -2.19 -18.72 -3.10
CA GLY A 215 -2.92 -19.99 -2.99
C GLY A 215 -2.77 -20.68 -1.65
N ASN A 216 -2.16 -20.02 -0.67
CA ASN A 216 -2.06 -20.53 0.69
C ASN A 216 -3.39 -20.32 1.44
N THR A 217 -3.66 -21.17 2.39
CA THR A 217 -4.81 -21.03 3.31
C THR A 217 -4.43 -20.14 4.49
N LEU A 218 -5.42 -19.43 5.05
CA LEU A 218 -5.22 -18.78 6.33
C LEU A 218 -4.93 -19.81 7.42
N PRO A 219 -4.17 -19.46 8.46
CA PRO A 219 -4.05 -20.29 9.65
C PRO A 219 -5.42 -20.67 10.20
N GLU A 220 -5.58 -21.92 10.65
CA GLU A 220 -6.87 -22.45 11.15
C GLU A 220 -7.47 -21.63 12.29
N GLU A 221 -6.62 -20.94 13.05
CA GLU A 221 -6.99 -20.09 14.17
C GLU A 221 -7.64 -18.76 13.72
N ILE A 222 -7.43 -18.34 12.46
CA ILE A 222 -7.94 -17.08 11.92
C ILE A 222 -9.27 -17.29 11.20
N SER A 223 -10.29 -16.57 11.64
CA SER A 223 -11.60 -16.62 10.99
C SER A 223 -11.59 -15.91 9.63
N LEU A 224 -11.93 -16.65 8.57
CA LEU A 224 -12.03 -16.12 7.20
C LEU A 224 -13.04 -14.96 7.10
N ASN A 225 -14.14 -15.01 7.83
CA ASN A 225 -15.15 -13.95 7.83
C ASN A 225 -14.61 -12.66 8.46
N VAL A 226 -13.86 -12.76 9.55
CA VAL A 226 -13.22 -11.61 10.21
C VAL A 226 -12.16 -11.01 9.31
N TYR A 227 -11.35 -11.85 8.65
CA TYR A 227 -10.37 -11.40 7.67
C TYR A 227 -11.00 -10.53 6.58
N TRP A 228 -12.04 -11.02 5.89
CA TRP A 228 -12.70 -10.26 4.83
C TRP A 228 -13.37 -8.99 5.36
N ALA A 229 -13.98 -9.04 6.55
CA ALA A 229 -14.60 -7.88 7.15
C ALA A 229 -13.59 -6.75 7.44
N ILE A 230 -12.42 -7.09 7.98
CA ILE A 230 -11.37 -6.12 8.29
C ILE A 230 -10.74 -5.60 6.99
N LEU A 231 -10.39 -6.47 6.06
CA LEU A 231 -9.77 -6.07 4.78
C LEU A 231 -10.69 -5.11 4.01
N LEU A 232 -11.96 -5.46 3.82
CA LEU A 232 -12.93 -4.61 3.12
C LEU A 232 -13.18 -3.30 3.88
N SER A 233 -13.22 -3.33 5.21
CA SER A 233 -13.37 -2.13 6.03
C SER A 233 -12.23 -1.14 5.79
N ILE A 234 -10.99 -1.61 5.76
CA ILE A 234 -9.83 -0.75 5.55
C ILE A 234 -9.76 -0.24 4.09
N LEU A 235 -10.22 -1.02 3.12
CA LEU A 235 -10.24 -0.59 1.72
C LEU A 235 -11.36 0.42 1.42
N ILE A 236 -12.50 0.36 2.12
CA ILE A 236 -13.70 1.15 1.80
C ILE A 236 -13.86 2.35 2.73
N ILE A 237 -13.72 2.17 4.04
CA ILE A 237 -14.04 3.22 5.03
C ILE A 237 -13.16 4.47 4.87
N PRO A 238 -11.83 4.37 4.73
CA PRO A 238 -10.98 5.55 4.66
C PRO A 238 -11.26 6.43 3.43
N PRO A 239 -11.37 5.91 2.19
CA PRO A 239 -11.70 6.74 1.04
C PRO A 239 -13.14 7.30 1.11
N LEU A 240 -14.09 6.55 1.69
CA LEU A 240 -15.45 7.01 1.89
C LEU A 240 -15.50 8.19 2.89
N PHE A 241 -14.73 8.09 3.98
CA PHE A 241 -14.58 9.16 4.94
C PHE A 241 -13.96 10.43 4.31
N ALA A 242 -12.91 10.26 3.50
CA ALA A 242 -12.30 11.37 2.77
C ALA A 242 -13.31 12.04 1.82
N TYR A 243 -14.09 11.24 1.09
CA TYR A 243 -15.18 11.74 0.24
C TYR A 243 -16.21 12.56 1.02
N TRP A 244 -16.72 12.00 2.12
CA TRP A 244 -17.71 12.68 2.97
C TRP A 244 -17.20 14.04 3.47
N ARG A 245 -15.94 14.11 3.87
CA ARG A 245 -15.32 15.34 4.37
C ARG A 245 -15.14 16.37 3.27
N ILE A 246 -14.71 15.97 2.07
CA ILE A 246 -14.58 16.85 0.93
C ILE A 246 -15.95 17.36 0.50
N HIS A 247 -16.95 16.49 0.45
CA HIS A 247 -18.31 16.83 0.08
C HIS A 247 -18.91 17.90 1.01
N ARG A 248 -18.73 17.75 2.33
CA ARG A 248 -19.14 18.77 3.30
C ARG A 248 -18.49 20.14 3.04
N LYS A 249 -17.21 20.14 2.72
CA LYS A 249 -16.49 21.39 2.42
C LYS A 249 -16.90 22.01 1.10
N ALA A 250 -17.24 21.20 0.11
CA ALA A 250 -17.72 21.69 -1.19
C ALA A 250 -19.09 22.38 -1.10
N ILE A 251 -19.94 21.98 -0.14
CA ILE A 251 -21.28 22.55 0.08
C ILE A 251 -21.23 23.77 1.02
N GLY A 252 -20.06 24.10 1.58
CA GLY A 252 -19.91 25.29 2.45
C GLY A 252 -20.50 25.13 3.87
N LYS A 253 -20.67 23.91 4.34
CA LYS A 253 -21.12 23.57 5.68
C LYS A 253 -20.00 23.04 6.56
#